data_2241c5a4e06fe9f59f11747efc4b59c3
#
_entry.id   2241c5a4e06fe9f59f11747efc4b59c3
#
_cell.length_a   1.000
_cell.length_b   1.000
_cell.length_c   1.000
_cell.angle_alpha   90.00
_cell.angle_beta   90.00
_cell.angle_gamma   90.00
#
_symmetry.space_group_name_H-M   'P 1'
#
loop_
_entity.id
_entity.type
_entity.pdbx_description
1 polymer ?
#
loop_
_entity_poly.entity_id
_entity_poly.type
_entity_poly.pdbx_seq_one_letter_code
_entity_poly.pdbx_strand_id
1 'polypeptide(L)'
;MQTKIPKKNPDIIWKNVKGETVLLNPQSGKYYGLNKVGCAFWEKVDGKKNVAEIAALLLEDFSVEKEILLKDLEDLLKTLTDNNIITME
;
A
#
# COMPACT_ATOMS: atom_id res chain seq x y z
N MET A 1 1.52 -9.41 -12.04
CA MET A 1 1.30 -8.36 -11.01
C MET A 1 2.04 -8.65 -9.70
N GLN A 2 1.98 -9.89 -9.21
CA GLN A 2 2.61 -10.25 -7.92
C GLN A 2 4.13 -10.22 -7.92
N THR A 3 4.74 -10.34 -9.07
CA THR A 3 6.21 -10.28 -9.21
C THR A 3 6.74 -8.86 -9.36
N LYS A 4 5.85 -7.89 -9.56
CA LYS A 4 6.26 -6.50 -9.66
C LYS A 4 6.53 -5.90 -8.29
N ILE A 5 7.45 -4.96 -8.26
CA ILE A 5 7.90 -4.32 -7.03
C ILE A 5 7.24 -2.95 -6.93
N PRO A 6 6.43 -2.70 -5.88
CA PRO A 6 5.86 -1.39 -5.68
C PRO A 6 6.91 -0.41 -5.15
N LYS A 7 6.87 0.81 -5.64
CA LYS A 7 7.75 1.89 -5.19
C LYS A 7 6.92 3.10 -4.83
N LYS A 8 7.24 3.74 -3.73
CA LYS A 8 6.57 4.96 -3.29
C LYS A 8 6.94 6.13 -4.19
N ASN A 9 5.95 6.94 -4.55
CA ASN A 9 6.22 8.21 -5.21
C ASN A 9 6.83 9.15 -4.17
N PRO A 10 8.05 9.67 -4.39
CA PRO A 10 8.73 10.51 -3.39
C PRO A 10 8.03 11.83 -3.12
N ASP A 11 7.13 12.26 -4.00
CA ASP A 11 6.38 13.51 -3.82
C ASP A 11 5.19 13.35 -2.87
N ILE A 12 4.82 12.13 -2.51
CA ILE A 12 3.68 11.88 -1.63
C ILE A 12 4.06 12.22 -0.20
N ILE A 13 3.23 13.04 0.43
CA ILE A 13 3.35 13.39 1.85
C ILE A 13 2.47 12.43 2.62
N TRP A 14 3.01 11.84 3.69
CA TRP A 14 2.22 10.92 4.50
C TRP A 14 2.45 11.15 5.97
N LYS A 15 1.41 10.87 6.75
CA LYS A 15 1.41 11.01 8.20
C LYS A 15 0.70 9.84 8.83
N ASN A 16 1.19 9.41 9.98
CA ASN A 16 0.48 8.46 10.82
C ASN A 16 -0.24 9.25 11.92
N VAL A 17 -1.56 9.16 11.94
CA VAL A 17 -2.39 9.85 12.92
C VAL A 17 -3.23 8.82 13.65
N LYS A 18 -2.96 8.61 14.93
CA LYS A 18 -3.69 7.67 15.79
C LYS A 18 -3.78 6.26 15.19
N GLY A 19 -2.68 5.78 14.64
CA GLY A 19 -2.62 4.43 14.06
C GLY A 19 -3.14 4.33 12.64
N GLU A 20 -3.58 5.42 12.05
CA GLU A 20 -4.01 5.46 10.65
C GLU A 20 -3.01 6.27 9.83
N THR A 21 -2.73 5.79 8.63
CA THR A 21 -1.86 6.51 7.70
C THR A 21 -2.71 7.31 6.73
N VAL A 22 -2.40 8.58 6.61
CA VAL A 22 -3.05 9.47 5.64
C VAL A 22 -2.01 9.88 4.61
N LEU A 23 -2.35 9.71 3.34
CA LEU A 23 -1.49 10.06 2.22
C LEU A 23 -2.04 11.31 1.53
N LEU A 24 -1.16 12.24 1.21
CA LEU A 24 -1.52 13.45 0.47
C LEU A 24 -0.70 13.52 -0.81
N ASN A 25 -1.39 13.66 -1.93
CA ASN A 25 -0.76 13.98 -3.20
C ASN A 25 -0.81 15.50 -3.39
N PRO A 26 0.31 16.23 -3.26
CA PRO A 26 0.29 17.68 -3.35
C PRO A 26 -0.05 18.21 -4.74
N GLN A 27 0.15 17.42 -5.79
CA GLN A 27 -0.18 17.82 -7.15
C GLN A 27 -1.69 17.86 -7.39
N SER A 28 -2.42 16.89 -6.85
CA SER A 28 -3.88 16.83 -7.01
C SER A 28 -4.63 17.40 -5.81
N GLY A 29 -3.97 17.56 -4.67
CA GLY A 29 -4.58 17.98 -3.42
C GLY A 29 -5.47 16.93 -2.77
N LYS A 30 -5.44 15.70 -3.26
CA LYS A 30 -6.28 14.61 -2.74
C LYS A 30 -5.65 13.90 -1.56
N TYR A 31 -6.50 13.50 -0.63
CA TYR A 31 -6.12 12.73 0.55
C TYR A 31 -6.62 11.30 0.44
N TYR A 32 -5.84 10.37 0.97
CA TYR A 32 -6.21 8.95 1.02
C TYR A 32 -5.93 8.42 2.42
N GLY A 33 -6.95 7.92 3.09
CA GLY A 33 -6.81 7.26 4.38
C GLY A 33 -6.60 5.76 4.16
N LEU A 34 -5.64 5.17 4.88
CA LEU A 34 -5.37 3.74 4.81
C LEU A 34 -5.89 3.05 6.07
N ASN A 35 -6.58 1.91 5.88
CA ASN A 35 -6.98 1.08 7.01
C ASN A 35 -5.75 0.32 7.55
N LYS A 36 -5.95 -0.55 8.54
CA LYS A 36 -4.83 -1.27 9.18
C LYS A 36 -4.00 -2.06 8.18
N VAL A 37 -4.65 -2.78 7.27
CA VAL A 37 -3.95 -3.56 6.24
C VAL A 37 -3.19 -2.63 5.29
N GLY A 38 -3.83 -1.55 4.87
CA GLY A 38 -3.19 -0.56 4.00
C GLY A 38 -2.00 0.11 4.65
N CYS A 39 -2.09 0.45 5.94
CA CYS A 39 -0.97 1.01 6.69
C CYS A 39 0.21 0.05 6.74
N ALA A 40 -0.06 -1.22 7.05
CA ALA A 40 0.97 -2.25 7.11
C ALA A 40 1.60 -2.46 5.73
N PHE A 41 0.80 -2.47 4.67
CA PHE A 41 1.30 -2.56 3.31
C PHE A 41 2.25 -1.38 3.00
N TRP A 42 1.80 -0.17 3.30
CA TRP A 42 2.58 1.04 3.03
C TRP A 42 3.94 1.02 3.73
N GLU A 43 3.98 0.55 4.98
CA GLU A 43 5.23 0.45 5.74
C GLU A 43 6.21 -0.54 5.12
N LYS A 44 5.71 -1.58 4.46
CA LYS A 44 6.53 -2.63 3.87
C LYS A 44 7.01 -2.32 2.45
N VAL A 45 6.48 -1.26 1.84
CA VAL A 45 6.92 -0.83 0.51
C VAL A 45 8.28 -0.16 0.63
N ASP A 46 9.32 -0.85 0.17
CA ASP A 46 10.70 -0.38 0.29
C ASP A 46 11.45 -0.32 -1.06
N GLY A 47 10.74 -0.60 -2.14
CA GLY A 47 11.35 -0.63 -3.47
C GLY A 47 12.15 -1.89 -3.76
N LYS A 48 12.10 -2.88 -2.87
CA LYS A 48 12.85 -4.15 -3.01
C LYS A 48 11.95 -5.38 -2.97
N LYS A 49 10.91 -5.37 -2.14
CA LYS A 49 9.98 -6.49 -2.02
C LYS A 49 8.91 -6.41 -3.09
N ASN A 50 8.57 -7.54 -3.68
CA ASN A 50 7.43 -7.61 -4.59
C ASN A 50 6.12 -7.77 -3.80
N VAL A 51 4.99 -7.69 -4.50
CA VAL A 51 3.68 -7.77 -3.86
C VAL A 51 3.48 -9.11 -3.14
N ALA A 52 3.94 -10.21 -3.74
CA ALA A 52 3.80 -11.53 -3.13
C ALA A 52 4.55 -11.63 -1.80
N GLU A 53 5.75 -11.07 -1.72
CA GLU A 53 6.53 -11.03 -0.49
C GLU A 53 5.84 -10.21 0.59
N ILE A 54 5.32 -9.05 0.21
CA ILE A 54 4.59 -8.18 1.15
C ILE A 54 3.33 -8.88 1.63
N ALA A 55 2.58 -9.52 0.72
CA ALA A 55 1.37 -10.26 1.09
C ALA A 55 1.67 -11.38 2.09
N ALA A 56 2.76 -12.12 1.90
CA ALA A 56 3.17 -13.16 2.82
C ALA A 56 3.44 -12.62 4.22
N LEU A 57 4.11 -11.46 4.30
CA LEU A 57 4.37 -10.81 5.58
C LEU A 57 3.09 -10.33 6.26
N LEU A 58 2.15 -9.80 5.48
CA LEU A 58 0.87 -9.35 6.02
C LEU A 58 0.03 -10.51 6.55
N LEU A 59 0.12 -11.67 5.90
CA LEU A 59 -0.58 -12.87 6.38
C LEU A 59 -0.05 -13.36 7.73
N GLU A 60 1.21 -13.09 8.03
CA GLU A 60 1.78 -13.39 9.34
C GLU A 60 1.28 -12.42 10.41
N ASP A 61 1.08 -11.15 10.03
CA ASP A 61 0.70 -10.09 10.96
C ASP A 61 -0.81 -10.04 11.23
N PHE A 62 -1.62 -10.49 10.28
CA PHE A 62 -3.09 -10.40 10.37
C PHE A 62 -3.73 -11.78 10.27
N SER A 63 -4.72 -12.02 11.12
CA SER A 63 -5.49 -13.27 11.12
C SER A 63 -6.63 -13.17 10.11
N VAL A 64 -6.30 -13.14 8.82
CA VAL A 64 -7.29 -13.04 7.74
C VAL A 64 -7.05 -14.16 6.74
N GLU A 65 -8.09 -14.49 5.96
CA GLU A 65 -7.96 -15.46 4.89
C GLU A 65 -7.12 -14.85 3.75
N LYS A 66 -6.27 -15.69 3.18
CA LYS A 66 -5.37 -15.28 2.11
C LYS A 66 -6.11 -14.65 0.92
N GLU A 67 -7.23 -15.26 0.52
CA GLU A 67 -8.01 -14.79 -0.62
C GLU A 67 -8.59 -13.40 -0.38
N ILE A 68 -9.08 -13.16 0.83
CA ILE A 68 -9.61 -11.85 1.22
C ILE A 68 -8.50 -10.81 1.21
N LEU A 69 -7.35 -11.13 1.80
CA LEU A 69 -6.21 -10.23 1.84
C LEU A 69 -5.73 -9.88 0.43
N LEU A 70 -5.59 -10.88 -0.44
CA LEU A 70 -5.11 -10.63 -1.81
C LEU A 70 -6.07 -9.75 -2.59
N LYS A 71 -7.37 -9.93 -2.40
CA LYS A 71 -8.38 -9.08 -3.05
C LYS A 71 -8.28 -7.64 -2.54
N ASP A 72 -8.15 -7.47 -1.24
CA ASP A 72 -7.99 -6.13 -0.65
C ASP A 72 -6.74 -5.45 -1.16
N LEU A 73 -5.63 -6.20 -1.29
CA LEU A 73 -4.39 -5.65 -1.83
C LEU A 73 -4.53 -5.28 -3.31
N GLU A 74 -5.23 -6.07 -4.11
CA GLU A 74 -5.47 -5.73 -5.51
C GLU A 74 -6.23 -4.42 -5.64
N ASP A 75 -7.29 -4.23 -4.85
CA ASP A 75 -8.06 -3.01 -4.85
C ASP A 75 -7.22 -1.81 -4.38
N LEU A 76 -6.42 -2.02 -3.35
CA LEU A 76 -5.52 -0.99 -2.84
C LEU A 76 -4.48 -0.60 -3.87
N LEU A 77 -3.83 -1.59 -4.49
CA LEU A 77 -2.82 -1.34 -5.53
C LEU A 77 -3.40 -0.55 -6.69
N LYS A 78 -4.60 -0.90 -7.12
CA LYS A 78 -5.26 -0.18 -8.21
C LYS A 78 -5.50 1.28 -7.82
N THR A 79 -6.02 1.52 -6.63
CA THR A 79 -6.26 2.87 -6.14
C THR A 79 -4.96 3.67 -6.07
N LEU A 80 -3.92 3.09 -5.51
CA LEU A 80 -2.64 3.78 -5.32
C LEU A 80 -1.94 4.05 -6.65
N THR A 81 -1.98 3.10 -7.60
CA THR A 81 -1.35 3.31 -8.91
C THR A 81 -2.14 4.28 -9.77
N ASP A 82 -3.47 4.22 -9.74
CA ASP A 82 -4.32 5.14 -10.51
C ASP A 82 -4.14 6.58 -10.06
N ASN A 83 -3.76 6.80 -8.82
CA ASN A 83 -3.57 8.14 -8.25
C ASN A 83 -2.09 8.53 -8.11
N ASN A 84 -1.19 7.80 -8.76
CA ASN A 84 0.25 8.08 -8.78
C ASN A 84 0.90 8.12 -7.41
N ILE A 85 0.36 7.37 -6.46
CA ILE A 85 0.91 7.27 -5.10
C ILE A 85 2.05 6.27 -5.07
N ILE A 86 1.91 5.18 -5.83
CA ILE A 86 2.97 4.21 -6.03
C ILE A 86 3.11 3.90 -7.52
N THR A 87 4.27 3.36 -7.89
CA THR A 87 4.51 2.80 -9.22
C THR A 87 4.84 1.31 -9.05
N MET A 88 4.53 0.53 -10.08
CA MET A 88 4.80 -0.90 -10.09
C MET A 88 5.91 -1.19 -11.09
N GLU A 89 7.00 -1.68 -10.62
CA GLU A 89 8.17 -2.04 -11.44
C GLU A 89 8.54 -3.53 -11.26
#